data_1ba2c2a2388e7644c7b3e11107c9cc3d
#
_entry.id   1ba2c2a2388e7644c7b3e11107c9cc3d
#
_cell.length_a   1.000
_cell.length_b   1.000
_cell.length_c   1.000
_cell.angle_alpha   90.00
_cell.angle_beta   90.00
_cell.angle_gamma   90.00
#
_symmetry.space_group_name_H-M   'P 1'
#
loop_
_entity.id
_entity.type
_entity.pdbx_description
1 polymer ?
#
loop_
_entity_poly.entity_id
_entity_poly.type
_entity_poly.pdbx_seq_one_letter_code
_entity_poly.pdbx_strand_id
1 'polypeptide(L)'
;LIVGSLFLYVGIERTNIPSFMFPLLLGLGVIVILYHIFKVYTYMKQGKGYWVNLIHILLVGPLLVYIGYNGEKTARLYFELLLMLGFAAIGYHGYYMFV
;
A
#
# COMPACT_ATOMS: atom_id res chain seq x y z
N LEU A 1 8.67 5.58 -4.83
CA LEU A 1 9.09 6.42 -3.68
C LEU A 1 7.97 7.31 -3.16
N ILE A 2 7.14 7.88 -4.07
CA ILE A 2 6.03 8.74 -3.64
C ILE A 2 5.04 7.96 -2.78
N VAL A 3 4.65 6.77 -3.21
CA VAL A 3 3.71 5.93 -2.47
C VAL A 3 4.32 5.48 -1.14
N GLY A 4 5.59 5.09 -1.15
CA GLY A 4 6.28 4.71 0.08
C GLY A 4 6.35 5.86 1.08
N SER A 5 6.63 7.07 0.59
CA SER A 5 6.66 8.27 1.44
C SER A 5 5.29 8.58 2.02
N LEU A 6 4.23 8.39 1.23
CA LEU A 6 2.85 8.55 1.71
C LEU A 6 2.56 7.56 2.85
N PHE A 7 2.99 6.31 2.67
CA PHE A 7 2.79 5.29 3.71
C PHE A 7 3.52 5.65 4.99
N LEU A 8 4.75 6.18 4.90
CA LEU A 8 5.48 6.64 6.08
C LEU A 8 4.75 7.78 6.77
N TYR A 9 4.29 8.76 6.00
CA TYR A 9 3.56 9.89 6.55
C TYR A 9 2.32 9.44 7.32
N VAL A 10 1.50 8.62 6.70
CA VAL A 10 0.26 8.13 7.34
C VAL A 10 0.59 7.26 8.55
N GLY A 11 1.60 6.40 8.44
CA GLY A 11 1.99 5.52 9.54
C GLY A 11 2.50 6.27 10.76
N ILE A 12 3.25 7.36 10.54
CA ILE A 12 3.81 8.17 11.63
C ILE A 12 2.74 9.05 12.27
N GLU A 13 1.97 9.76 11.45
CA GLU A 13 1.00 10.74 11.94
C GLU A 13 -0.31 10.11 12.40
N ARG A 14 -0.65 8.94 11.88
CA ARG A 14 -1.84 8.17 12.29
C ARG A 14 -3.10 9.01 12.14
N THR A 15 -3.84 9.21 13.26
CA THR A 15 -5.09 9.97 13.24
C THR A 15 -4.89 11.47 13.14
N ASN A 16 -3.64 11.95 13.18
CA ASN A 16 -3.33 13.37 13.03
C ASN A 16 -3.30 13.83 11.58
N ILE A 17 -3.44 12.91 10.62
CA ILE A 17 -3.50 13.27 9.20
C ILE A 17 -4.81 14.00 8.90
N PRO A 18 -4.81 14.88 7.87
CA PRO A 18 -6.05 15.53 7.45
C PRO A 18 -7.13 14.50 7.12
N SER A 19 -8.38 14.81 7.46
CA SER A 19 -9.49 13.88 7.29
C SER A 19 -9.70 13.44 5.83
N PHE A 20 -9.33 14.26 4.85
CA PHE A 20 -9.48 13.89 3.44
C PHE A 20 -8.53 12.75 3.04
N MET A 21 -7.49 12.50 3.83
CA MET A 21 -6.54 11.42 3.53
C MET A 21 -7.18 10.04 3.64
N PHE A 22 -8.17 9.87 4.52
CA PHE A 22 -8.81 8.57 4.68
C PHE A 22 -9.56 8.11 3.42
N PRO A 23 -10.43 8.94 2.82
CA PRO A 23 -11.01 8.58 1.53
C PRO A 23 -9.98 8.38 0.43
N LEU A 24 -8.89 9.16 0.46
CA LEU A 24 -7.78 9.02 -0.50
C LEU A 24 -7.14 7.64 -0.38
N LEU A 25 -6.89 7.18 0.85
CA LEU A 25 -6.32 5.85 1.08
C LEU A 25 -7.27 4.75 0.62
N LEU A 26 -8.56 4.91 0.86
CA LEU A 26 -9.56 3.96 0.40
C LEU A 26 -9.53 3.84 -1.12
N GLY A 27 -9.56 4.97 -1.83
CA GLY A 27 -9.48 4.99 -3.28
C GLY A 27 -8.19 4.40 -3.81
N LEU A 28 -7.06 4.75 -3.18
CA LEU A 28 -5.77 4.22 -3.55
C LEU A 28 -5.72 2.70 -3.36
N GLY A 29 -6.29 2.20 -2.26
CA GLY A 29 -6.35 0.75 -2.01
C GLY A 29 -7.12 0.02 -3.08
N VAL A 30 -8.28 0.55 -3.49
CA VAL A 30 -9.08 -0.04 -4.57
C VAL A 30 -8.28 -0.04 -5.89
N ILE A 31 -7.63 1.07 -6.21
CA ILE A 31 -6.83 1.19 -7.43
C ILE A 31 -5.67 0.18 -7.41
N VAL A 32 -4.98 0.04 -6.27
CA VAL A 32 -3.89 -0.92 -6.12
C VAL A 32 -4.39 -2.34 -6.37
N ILE A 33 -5.52 -2.71 -5.78
CA ILE A 33 -6.09 -4.04 -5.96
C ILE A 33 -6.40 -4.30 -7.44
N LEU A 34 -7.10 -3.39 -8.09
CA LEU A 34 -7.50 -3.55 -9.49
C LEU A 34 -6.28 -3.62 -10.41
N TYR A 35 -5.30 -2.73 -10.20
CA TYR A 35 -4.09 -2.70 -11.00
C TYR A 35 -3.31 -4.01 -10.89
N HIS A 36 -3.15 -4.52 -9.68
CA HIS A 36 -2.37 -5.73 -9.48
C HIS A 36 -3.10 -6.99 -9.89
N ILE A 37 -4.45 -7.01 -9.85
CA ILE A 37 -5.22 -8.10 -10.44
C ILE A 37 -4.95 -8.17 -11.95
N PHE A 38 -4.95 -7.02 -12.62
CA PHE A 38 -4.62 -6.96 -14.05
C PHE A 38 -3.20 -7.47 -14.30
N LYS A 39 -2.24 -7.08 -13.45
CA LYS A 39 -0.86 -7.53 -13.60
C LYS A 39 -0.71 -9.04 -13.38
N VAL A 40 -1.42 -9.61 -12.40
CA VAL A 40 -1.40 -11.06 -12.18
C VAL A 40 -1.89 -11.78 -13.44
N TYR A 41 -3.00 -11.33 -13.98
CA TYR A 41 -3.56 -11.93 -15.20
C TYR A 41 -2.56 -11.87 -16.36
N THR A 42 -1.96 -10.71 -16.57
CA THR A 42 -1.00 -10.50 -17.65
C THR A 42 0.24 -11.40 -17.47
N TYR A 43 0.79 -11.45 -16.25
CA TYR A 43 1.99 -12.22 -15.98
C TYR A 43 1.74 -13.72 -16.06
N MET A 44 0.56 -14.18 -15.65
CA MET A 44 0.19 -15.60 -15.81
C MET A 44 0.19 -16.01 -17.28
N LYS A 45 -0.35 -15.16 -18.15
CA LYS A 45 -0.34 -15.43 -19.59
C LYS A 45 1.06 -15.47 -20.18
N GLN A 46 1.98 -14.66 -19.63
CA GLN A 46 3.35 -14.56 -20.12
C GLN A 46 4.29 -15.57 -19.46
N GLY A 47 3.80 -16.35 -18.50
CA GLY A 47 4.64 -17.27 -17.74
C GLY A 47 5.61 -16.61 -16.80
N LYS A 48 5.39 -15.33 -16.43
CA LYS A 48 6.25 -14.60 -15.50
C LYS A 48 5.77 -14.78 -14.07
N GLY A 49 6.69 -14.57 -13.11
CA GLY A 49 6.33 -14.58 -11.71
C GLY A 49 5.45 -13.39 -11.32
N TYR A 50 4.45 -13.65 -10.49
CA TYR A 50 3.49 -12.62 -10.09
C TYR A 50 3.29 -12.54 -8.57
N TRP A 51 4.21 -13.08 -7.79
CA TRP A 51 4.08 -13.15 -6.34
C TRP A 51 4.07 -11.76 -5.68
N VAL A 52 4.83 -10.81 -6.24
CA VAL A 52 4.84 -9.43 -5.73
C VAL A 52 3.46 -8.80 -5.88
N ASN A 53 2.81 -9.05 -7.03
CA ASN A 53 1.47 -8.54 -7.28
C ASN A 53 0.45 -9.16 -6.32
N LEU A 54 0.60 -10.44 -5.99
CA LEU A 54 -0.26 -11.09 -5.00
C LEU A 54 -0.12 -10.46 -3.62
N ILE A 55 1.09 -10.10 -3.21
CA ILE A 55 1.32 -9.41 -1.94
C ILE A 55 0.55 -8.08 -1.92
N HIS A 56 0.58 -7.32 -3.00
CA HIS A 56 -0.15 -6.06 -3.07
C HIS A 56 -1.66 -6.27 -3.00
N ILE A 57 -2.18 -7.34 -3.62
CA ILE A 57 -3.61 -7.63 -3.59
C ILE A 57 -4.04 -8.11 -2.20
N LEU A 58 -3.24 -8.95 -1.55
CA LEU A 58 -3.64 -9.62 -0.32
C LEU A 58 -3.28 -8.84 0.94
N LEU A 59 -2.30 -7.92 0.86
CA LEU A 59 -1.82 -7.19 2.03
C LEU A 59 -1.94 -5.68 1.85
N VAL A 60 -1.29 -5.11 0.84
CA VAL A 60 -1.21 -3.66 0.71
C VAL A 60 -2.57 -3.04 0.41
N GLY A 61 -3.28 -3.58 -0.59
CA GLY A 61 -4.59 -3.07 -0.98
C GLY A 61 -5.61 -3.15 0.13
N PRO A 62 -5.83 -4.33 0.72
CA PRO A 62 -6.78 -4.49 1.84
C PRO A 62 -6.43 -3.62 3.04
N LEU A 63 -5.14 -3.46 3.36
CA LEU A 63 -4.73 -2.60 4.47
C LEU A 63 -5.11 -1.14 4.21
N LEU A 64 -4.87 -0.63 3.01
CA LEU A 64 -5.24 0.73 2.64
C LEU A 64 -6.74 0.93 2.69
N VAL A 65 -7.51 -0.03 2.17
CA VAL A 65 -8.98 0.04 2.19
C VAL A 65 -9.48 0.03 3.63
N TYR A 66 -8.92 -0.83 4.47
CA TYR A 66 -9.31 -0.93 5.88
C TYR A 66 -9.06 0.38 6.62
N ILE A 67 -7.86 0.94 6.49
CA ILE A 67 -7.52 2.21 7.14
C ILE A 67 -8.38 3.34 6.61
N GLY A 68 -8.59 3.40 5.29
CA GLY A 68 -9.40 4.44 4.67
C GLY A 68 -10.85 4.37 5.10
N TYR A 69 -11.39 3.17 5.26
CA TYR A 69 -12.78 2.97 5.68
C TYR A 69 -12.98 3.32 7.15
N ASN A 70 -12.08 2.84 8.03
CA ASN A 70 -12.22 3.04 9.47
C ASN A 70 -11.77 4.42 9.91
N GLY A 71 -10.89 5.08 9.15
CA GLY A 71 -10.43 6.42 9.46
C GLY A 71 -9.80 6.49 10.84
N GLU A 72 -10.29 7.42 11.65
CA GLU A 72 -9.75 7.66 12.99
C GLU A 72 -9.99 6.49 13.95
N LYS A 73 -10.90 5.59 13.61
CA LYS A 73 -11.20 4.41 14.44
C LYS A 73 -10.21 3.27 14.17
N THR A 74 -9.29 3.44 13.22
CA THR A 74 -8.32 2.40 12.89
C THR A 74 -7.39 2.17 14.07
N ALA A 75 -7.18 0.90 14.44
CA ALA A 75 -6.27 0.54 15.52
C ALA A 75 -4.82 0.88 15.13
N ARG A 76 -4.02 1.24 16.13
CA ARG A 76 -2.62 1.64 15.95
C ARG A 76 -1.81 0.60 15.18
N LEU A 77 -2.10 -0.69 15.41
CA LEU A 77 -1.39 -1.77 14.74
C LEU A 77 -1.40 -1.62 13.22
N TYR A 78 -2.53 -1.22 12.65
CA TYR A 78 -2.65 -1.09 11.19
C TYR A 78 -1.84 0.07 10.66
N PHE A 79 -1.71 1.16 11.40
CA PHE A 79 -0.82 2.26 11.03
C PHE A 79 0.64 1.83 11.10
N GLU A 80 1.00 1.02 12.09
CA GLU A 80 2.34 0.48 12.21
C GLU A 80 2.69 -0.46 11.06
N LEU A 81 1.73 -1.30 10.64
CA LEU A 81 1.91 -2.15 9.47
C LEU A 81 2.14 -1.32 8.21
N LEU A 82 1.38 -0.23 8.06
CA LEU A 82 1.55 0.67 6.93
C LEU A 82 2.91 1.34 6.94
N LEU A 83 3.39 1.74 8.13
CA LEU A 83 4.72 2.32 8.30
C LEU A 83 5.80 1.34 7.86
N MET A 84 5.67 0.07 8.27
CA MET A 84 6.61 -0.98 7.87
C MET A 84 6.60 -1.19 6.36
N LEU A 85 5.42 -1.19 5.74
CA LEU A 85 5.30 -1.30 4.29
C LEU A 85 5.92 -0.10 3.58
N GLY A 86 5.81 1.09 4.15
CA GLY A 86 6.45 2.28 3.63
C GLY A 86 7.97 2.15 3.61
N PHE A 87 8.57 1.69 4.71
CA PHE A 87 9.99 1.45 4.76
C PHE A 87 10.41 0.37 3.76
N ALA A 88 9.62 -0.71 3.66
CA ALA A 88 9.92 -1.79 2.71
C ALA A 88 9.87 -1.29 1.27
N ALA A 89 8.87 -0.48 0.92
CA ALA A 89 8.73 0.07 -0.42
C ALA A 89 9.88 0.99 -0.77
N ILE A 90 10.26 1.88 0.13
CA ILE A 90 11.37 2.81 -0.08
C ILE A 90 12.68 2.04 -0.19
N GLY A 91 12.89 1.06 0.69
CA GLY A 91 14.10 0.23 0.67
C GLY A 91 14.22 -0.57 -0.62
N TYR A 92 13.13 -1.20 -1.05
CA TYR A 92 13.11 -1.98 -2.28
C TYR A 92 13.41 -1.12 -3.50
N HIS A 93 12.71 0.00 -3.64
CA HIS A 93 12.91 0.89 -4.79
C HIS A 93 14.25 1.60 -4.72
N GLY A 94 14.68 1.99 -3.52
CA GLY A 94 15.99 2.60 -3.33
C GLY A 94 17.11 1.66 -3.72
N TYR A 95 17.00 0.38 -3.34
CA TYR A 95 17.98 -0.63 -3.71
C TYR A 95 18.14 -0.71 -5.23
N TYR A 96 17.01 -0.77 -5.95
CA TYR A 96 17.06 -0.91 -7.40
C TYR A 96 17.48 0.37 -8.12
N MET A 97 17.43 1.52 -7.45
CA MET A 97 17.96 2.75 -8.02
C MET A 97 19.49 2.74 -8.09
N PHE A 98 20.16 2.02 -7.19
CA PHE A 98 21.61 1.97 -7.08
C PHE A 98 22.22 0.68 -7.66
N VAL A 99 21.40 -0.24 -8.11
CA VAL A 99 21.83 -1.49 -8.73
C VAL A 99 21.40 -1.54 -10.18
#